data_f23c34720ec7ee0b6e998a2e4192a7eb
#
_entry.id   f23c34720ec7ee0b6e998a2e4192a7eb
#
_cell.length_a   1.000
_cell.length_b   1.000
_cell.length_c   1.000
_cell.angle_alpha   90.00
_cell.angle_beta   90.00
_cell.angle_gamma   90.00
#
_symmetry.space_group_name_H-M   'P 1'
#
loop_
_entity.id
_entity.type
_entity.pdbx_description
1 polymer ?
#
loop_
_entity_poly.entity_id
_entity_poly.type
_entity_poly.pdbx_seq_one_letter_code
_entity_poly.pdbx_strand_id
1 'polypeptide(L)'
;MRYTFHERGEKAVLRLFENDSDLHHEAFQERSKPYTVAWNRGPAQTVLVDDIPHEVGQGDLVILVVNQTFSFENPLTVTAWQFNREFYCIVDHDKEVSCVGFIFYGLPSPMVIKLDEKEQQSFELLLRVFIEEFNEHDSIQGEMLRMLLKRLIIKVTRRAKEQHLREELPDQEYDLLREFNLLVELNYKEYHQVQDYATLLHRSPKTLSNLFKKAGAKSPLKIIQERVALEGKRLLLYTDKDIAEVAYEAGFHEASHFSRFFKKMTGMAPGAFRAAGNINA
;
A
#
# COMPACT_ATOMS: atom_id res chain seq x y z
N MET A 1 20.74 8.23 6.07
CA MET A 1 20.29 9.65 6.11
C MET A 1 18.78 9.66 5.98
N ARG A 2 18.13 10.59 6.69
CA ARG A 2 16.69 10.73 6.68
C ARG A 2 16.31 12.18 6.41
N TYR A 3 15.47 12.37 5.40
CA TYR A 3 14.85 13.65 5.09
C TYR A 3 13.38 13.57 5.47
N THR A 4 12.85 14.60 6.12
CA THR A 4 11.45 14.61 6.55
C THR A 4 10.83 15.97 6.25
N PHE A 5 9.72 15.96 5.55
CA PHE A 5 8.87 17.11 5.34
C PHE A 5 7.59 16.96 6.14
N HIS A 6 7.26 18.01 6.92
CA HIS A 6 6.00 18.15 7.63
C HIS A 6 5.31 19.43 7.17
N GLU A 7 4.08 19.34 6.73
CA GLU A 7 3.31 20.52 6.40
C GLU A 7 2.88 21.26 7.68
N ARG A 8 3.04 22.58 7.70
CA ARG A 8 2.73 23.39 8.89
C ARG A 8 1.24 23.30 9.21
N GLY A 9 0.92 22.86 10.45
CA GLY A 9 -0.46 22.75 10.95
C GLY A 9 -1.23 21.52 10.47
N GLU A 10 -0.65 20.67 9.63
CA GLU A 10 -1.26 19.46 9.11
C GLU A 10 -0.51 18.20 9.57
N LYS A 11 -1.21 17.07 9.53
CA LYS A 11 -0.59 15.76 9.80
C LYS A 11 0.08 15.17 8.55
N ALA A 12 0.28 15.98 7.52
CA ALA A 12 0.87 15.59 6.25
C ALA A 12 2.37 15.35 6.39
N VAL A 13 2.84 14.17 6.01
CA VAL A 13 4.25 13.76 6.15
C VAL A 13 4.73 13.05 4.89
N LEU A 14 5.90 13.48 4.41
CA LEU A 14 6.71 12.75 3.44
C LEU A 14 8.10 12.53 4.01
N ARG A 15 8.62 11.30 3.91
CA ARG A 15 9.98 10.94 4.31
C ARG A 15 10.73 10.29 3.16
N LEU A 16 12.03 10.56 3.13
CA LEU A 16 12.98 9.86 2.28
C LEU A 16 14.07 9.27 3.18
N PHE A 17 14.23 7.94 3.09
CA PHE A 17 15.30 7.20 3.76
C PHE A 17 16.35 6.83 2.72
N GLU A 18 17.60 7.13 3.04
CA GLU A 18 18.74 6.73 2.24
C GLU A 18 19.85 6.20 3.16
N ASN A 19 20.22 4.93 2.99
CA ASN A 19 21.23 4.27 3.85
C ASN A 19 20.92 4.44 5.35
N ASP A 20 19.67 4.13 5.75
CA ASP A 20 19.19 4.32 7.12
C ASP A 20 18.86 2.97 7.77
N SER A 21 19.52 2.68 8.90
CA SER A 21 19.31 1.42 9.65
C SER A 21 17.91 1.33 10.26
N ASP A 22 17.25 2.47 10.50
CA ASP A 22 15.98 2.52 11.22
C ASP A 22 14.76 2.44 10.28
N LEU A 23 14.98 2.19 8.99
CA LEU A 23 13.89 2.09 8.00
C LEU A 23 12.77 1.12 8.43
N HIS A 24 13.09 0.07 9.19
CA HIS A 24 12.15 -0.94 9.66
C HIS A 24 11.39 -0.54 10.95
N HIS A 25 11.95 0.32 11.80
CA HIS A 25 11.37 0.63 13.13
C HIS A 25 10.26 1.67 13.10
N GLU A 26 10.29 2.61 12.17
CA GLU A 26 9.36 3.75 12.20
C GLU A 26 7.98 3.47 11.62
N ALA A 27 7.82 2.43 10.83
CA ALA A 27 6.50 2.02 10.35
C ALA A 27 5.52 1.67 11.50
N PHE A 28 6.05 1.34 12.69
CA PHE A 28 5.27 0.84 13.82
C PHE A 28 4.92 1.89 14.89
N GLN A 29 5.77 2.87 15.11
CA GLN A 29 5.61 3.79 16.25
C GLN A 29 4.67 4.96 15.96
N GLU A 30 4.31 5.20 14.70
CA GLU A 30 3.49 6.34 14.34
C GLU A 30 2.04 5.98 14.08
N ARG A 31 1.14 6.82 14.60
CA ARG A 31 -0.30 6.83 14.27
C ARG A 31 -0.57 7.07 12.78
N SER A 32 0.41 7.64 12.05
CA SER A 32 0.35 7.87 10.62
C SER A 32 0.97 6.69 9.89
N LYS A 33 0.17 5.91 9.20
CA LYS A 33 0.58 4.69 8.51
C LYS A 33 0.99 5.04 7.09
N PRO A 34 2.30 5.02 6.78
CA PRO A 34 2.76 5.43 5.48
C PRO A 34 2.58 4.34 4.43
N TYR A 35 2.32 4.76 3.20
CA TYR A 35 2.66 3.99 2.01
C TYR A 35 4.16 4.05 1.82
N THR A 36 4.77 2.96 1.39
CA THR A 36 6.21 2.91 1.19
C THR A 36 6.53 2.40 -0.22
N VAL A 37 7.37 3.14 -0.93
CA VAL A 37 8.06 2.69 -2.14
C VAL A 37 9.51 2.52 -1.75
N ALA A 38 9.98 1.27 -1.65
CA ALA A 38 11.35 0.95 -1.27
C ALA A 38 12.12 0.45 -2.50
N TRP A 39 13.36 0.90 -2.67
CA TRP A 39 14.26 0.56 -3.76
C TRP A 39 15.51 -0.12 -3.21
N ASN A 40 15.72 -1.40 -3.52
CA ASN A 40 16.91 -2.12 -3.14
C ASN A 40 18.07 -1.77 -4.10
N ARG A 41 18.99 -0.94 -3.66
CA ARG A 41 20.15 -0.51 -4.44
C ARG A 41 21.38 -1.43 -4.25
N GLY A 42 21.33 -2.32 -3.27
CA GLY A 42 22.38 -3.30 -2.96
C GLY A 42 22.17 -4.65 -3.62
N PRO A 43 22.94 -5.65 -3.19
CA PRO A 43 22.73 -7.03 -3.60
C PRO A 43 21.31 -7.53 -3.33
N ALA A 44 20.93 -8.64 -3.96
CA ALA A 44 19.67 -9.32 -3.65
C ALA A 44 19.61 -9.65 -2.15
N GLN A 45 18.44 -9.40 -1.55
CA GLN A 45 18.20 -9.60 -0.13
C GLN A 45 16.76 -10.04 0.14
N THR A 46 16.52 -10.52 1.35
CA THR A 46 15.17 -10.85 1.82
C THR A 46 14.53 -9.64 2.50
N VAL A 47 13.25 -9.38 2.20
CA VAL A 47 12.39 -8.54 3.01
C VAL A 47 11.32 -9.39 3.67
N LEU A 48 11.20 -9.30 4.98
CA LEU A 48 10.05 -9.88 5.69
C LEU A 48 8.89 -8.89 5.61
N VAL A 49 7.74 -9.34 5.14
CA VAL A 49 6.51 -8.53 5.12
C VAL A 49 5.42 -9.34 5.82
N ASP A 50 4.88 -8.82 6.92
CA ASP A 50 3.97 -9.54 7.81
C ASP A 50 4.53 -10.93 8.20
N ASP A 51 5.84 -10.99 8.53
CA ASP A 51 6.63 -12.18 8.85
C ASP A 51 6.78 -13.21 7.70
N ILE A 52 6.38 -12.86 6.49
CA ILE A 52 6.55 -13.70 5.30
C ILE A 52 7.77 -13.21 4.51
N PRO A 53 8.75 -14.09 4.22
CA PRO A 53 9.94 -13.72 3.46
C PRO A 53 9.62 -13.54 1.97
N HIS A 54 10.16 -12.46 1.40
CA HIS A 54 10.11 -12.16 -0.03
C HIS A 54 11.50 -11.81 -0.53
N GLU A 55 11.91 -12.42 -1.65
CA GLU A 55 13.17 -12.12 -2.31
C GLU A 55 13.06 -10.83 -3.12
N VAL A 56 14.03 -9.94 -2.95
CA VAL A 56 14.14 -8.67 -3.64
C VAL A 56 15.50 -8.58 -4.29
N GLY A 57 15.52 -8.54 -5.62
CA GLY A 57 16.75 -8.44 -6.41
C GLY A 57 17.44 -7.09 -6.29
N GLN A 58 18.65 -7.01 -6.79
CA GLN A 58 19.35 -5.74 -6.95
C GLN A 58 18.61 -4.86 -7.96
N GLY A 59 18.35 -3.61 -7.59
CA GLY A 59 17.62 -2.65 -8.41
C GLY A 59 16.10 -2.77 -8.34
N ASP A 60 15.54 -3.78 -7.66
CA ASP A 60 14.10 -3.97 -7.56
C ASP A 60 13.44 -2.93 -6.64
N LEU A 61 12.20 -2.58 -6.99
CA LEU A 61 11.30 -1.82 -6.10
C LEU A 61 10.37 -2.77 -5.36
N VAL A 62 10.07 -2.41 -4.11
CA VAL A 62 9.05 -3.08 -3.28
C VAL A 62 8.01 -2.05 -2.89
N ILE A 63 6.74 -2.36 -3.17
CA ILE A 63 5.61 -1.52 -2.79
C ILE A 63 4.95 -2.12 -1.57
N LEU A 64 4.92 -1.34 -0.50
CA LEU A 64 4.36 -1.71 0.78
C LEU A 64 3.20 -0.78 1.11
N VAL A 65 2.08 -1.38 1.47
CA VAL A 65 0.85 -0.64 1.78
C VAL A 65 0.74 -0.33 3.25
N VAL A 66 -0.13 0.61 3.58
CA VAL A 66 -0.44 0.95 4.97
C VAL A 66 -0.77 -0.31 5.78
N ASN A 67 -0.26 -0.39 7.01
CA ASN A 67 -0.47 -1.49 7.95
C ASN A 67 0.23 -2.82 7.63
N GLN A 68 1.13 -2.87 6.66
CA GLN A 68 2.08 -3.98 6.55
C GLN A 68 3.27 -3.72 7.48
N THR A 69 3.69 -4.79 8.15
CA THR A 69 4.98 -4.82 8.83
C THR A 69 6.04 -5.18 7.82
N PHE A 70 7.20 -4.57 7.89
CA PHE A 70 8.29 -4.99 7.03
C PHE A 70 9.66 -4.81 7.70
N SER A 71 10.60 -5.66 7.32
CA SER A 71 11.99 -5.57 7.76
C SER A 71 12.90 -6.06 6.64
N PHE A 72 13.84 -5.22 6.23
CA PHE A 72 14.87 -5.59 5.27
C PHE A 72 16.06 -6.24 5.98
N GLU A 73 16.64 -7.29 5.40
CA GLU A 73 17.86 -7.93 5.90
C GLU A 73 19.03 -6.93 5.96
N ASN A 74 19.17 -6.09 4.95
CA ASN A 74 20.16 -5.02 4.90
C ASN A 74 19.51 -3.66 4.54
N PRO A 75 18.93 -2.94 5.51
CA PRO A 75 18.25 -1.66 5.26
C PRO A 75 19.20 -0.56 4.79
N LEU A 76 20.50 -0.65 5.06
CA LEU A 76 21.49 0.33 4.62
C LEU A 76 21.66 0.41 3.10
N THR A 77 21.21 -0.61 2.37
CA THR A 77 21.26 -0.62 0.91
C THR A 77 19.92 -0.21 0.26
N VAL A 78 18.95 0.18 1.08
CA VAL A 78 17.61 0.52 0.62
C VAL A 78 17.39 2.02 0.67
N THR A 79 16.81 2.55 -0.40
CA THR A 79 16.23 3.91 -0.44
C THR A 79 14.71 3.77 -0.40
N ALA A 80 14.05 4.52 0.49
CA ALA A 80 12.59 4.42 0.63
C ALA A 80 11.91 5.79 0.72
N TRP A 81 10.83 5.93 -0.05
CA TRP A 81 9.89 7.05 0.07
C TRP A 81 8.69 6.59 0.86
N GLN A 82 8.42 7.26 1.97
CA GLN A 82 7.25 7.02 2.82
C GLN A 82 6.37 8.26 2.86
N PHE A 83 5.08 8.10 2.66
CA PHE A 83 4.12 9.19 2.71
C PHE A 83 2.79 8.72 3.28
N ASN A 84 2.11 9.61 4.00
CA ASN A 84 0.79 9.34 4.53
C ASN A 84 -0.32 9.91 3.63
N ARG A 85 -1.57 9.55 3.95
CA ARG A 85 -2.75 9.98 3.20
C ARG A 85 -2.91 11.51 3.21
N GLU A 86 -2.56 12.14 4.30
CA GLU A 86 -2.67 13.58 4.48
C GLU A 86 -1.71 14.34 3.57
N PHE A 87 -0.53 13.78 3.29
CA PHE A 87 0.41 14.36 2.33
C PHE A 87 -0.01 14.12 0.87
N TYR A 88 -0.40 12.88 0.56
CA TYR A 88 -0.83 12.50 -0.78
C TYR A 88 -1.92 11.43 -0.70
N CYS A 89 -3.17 11.86 -0.88
CA CYS A 89 -4.30 10.95 -0.91
C CYS A 89 -4.36 10.23 -2.25
N ILE A 90 -4.01 8.95 -2.24
CA ILE A 90 -4.05 8.09 -3.43
C ILE A 90 -5.45 8.05 -4.04
N VAL A 91 -6.48 8.03 -3.20
CA VAL A 91 -7.87 7.96 -3.60
C VAL A 91 -8.33 9.22 -4.33
N ASP A 92 -8.00 10.41 -3.79
CA ASP A 92 -8.44 11.68 -4.35
C ASP A 92 -7.70 12.02 -5.65
N HIS A 93 -6.42 11.62 -5.75
CA HIS A 93 -5.58 11.86 -6.92
C HIS A 93 -5.60 10.71 -7.95
N ASP A 94 -6.39 9.65 -7.71
CA ASP A 94 -6.45 8.50 -8.63
C ASP A 94 -6.91 8.90 -10.04
N LYS A 95 -7.88 9.82 -10.17
CA LYS A 95 -8.34 10.35 -11.46
C LYS A 95 -7.24 11.09 -12.23
N GLU A 96 -6.30 11.73 -11.53
CA GLU A 96 -5.23 12.50 -12.15
C GLU A 96 -4.06 11.60 -12.63
N VAL A 97 -3.84 10.48 -11.96
CA VAL A 97 -2.68 9.61 -12.22
C VAL A 97 -3.08 8.30 -12.89
N SER A 98 -4.38 8.09 -13.13
CA SER A 98 -4.98 6.98 -13.89
C SER A 98 -4.47 5.57 -13.54
N CYS A 99 -4.07 5.25 -12.30
CA CYS A 99 -3.58 3.90 -11.96
C CYS A 99 -3.01 3.73 -10.56
N VAL A 100 -3.06 4.72 -9.69
CA VAL A 100 -2.38 4.65 -8.38
C VAL A 100 -2.96 3.54 -7.50
N GLY A 101 -4.27 3.33 -7.59
CA GLY A 101 -4.95 2.24 -6.89
C GLY A 101 -4.42 0.85 -7.25
N PHE A 102 -3.87 0.67 -8.45
CA PHE A 102 -3.34 -0.60 -8.90
C PHE A 102 -2.13 -1.08 -8.09
N ILE A 103 -1.14 -0.22 -7.87
CA ILE A 103 0.10 -0.62 -7.18
C ILE A 103 -0.07 -0.78 -5.67
N PHE A 104 -1.06 -0.08 -5.07
CA PHE A 104 -1.27 -0.15 -3.64
C PHE A 104 -2.45 -1.06 -3.24
N TYR A 105 -3.41 -1.31 -4.15
CA TYR A 105 -4.63 -2.04 -3.82
C TYR A 105 -5.00 -3.17 -4.81
N GLY A 106 -4.36 -3.24 -5.97
CA GLY A 106 -4.81 -4.09 -7.09
C GLY A 106 -4.12 -5.44 -7.24
N LEU A 107 -2.97 -5.65 -6.63
CA LEU A 107 -2.17 -6.86 -6.80
C LEU A 107 -1.81 -7.51 -5.46
N PRO A 108 -1.28 -8.77 -5.49
CA PRO A 108 -0.72 -9.39 -4.30
C PRO A 108 0.35 -8.47 -3.68
N SER A 109 0.22 -8.19 -2.40
CA SER A 109 1.21 -7.42 -1.65
C SER A 109 2.15 -8.36 -0.89
N PRO A 110 3.47 -8.05 -0.80
CA PRO A 110 4.12 -6.90 -1.42
C PRO A 110 4.26 -7.09 -2.94
N MET A 111 4.19 -5.98 -3.67
CA MET A 111 4.50 -5.99 -5.09
C MET A 111 6.00 -5.74 -5.28
N VAL A 112 6.68 -6.66 -5.95
CA VAL A 112 8.08 -6.50 -6.36
C VAL A 112 8.12 -6.15 -7.84
N ILE A 113 8.81 -5.06 -8.19
CA ILE A 113 8.93 -4.53 -9.56
C ILE A 113 10.39 -4.48 -9.94
N LYS A 114 10.75 -5.17 -11.00
CA LYS A 114 12.11 -5.19 -11.53
C LYS A 114 12.39 -3.94 -12.37
N LEU A 115 13.54 -3.30 -12.13
CA LEU A 115 14.00 -2.18 -12.92
C LEU A 115 15.19 -2.60 -13.78
N ASP A 116 15.15 -2.27 -15.06
CA ASP A 116 16.34 -2.35 -15.91
C ASP A 116 17.34 -1.21 -15.61
N GLU A 117 18.55 -1.29 -16.17
CA GLU A 117 19.60 -0.29 -15.90
C GLU A 117 19.20 1.14 -16.29
N LYS A 118 18.47 1.31 -17.39
CA LYS A 118 17.99 2.63 -17.84
C LYS A 118 16.98 3.21 -16.87
N GLU A 119 16.13 2.37 -16.32
CA GLU A 119 15.15 2.74 -15.33
C GLU A 119 15.80 3.09 -14.00
N GLN A 120 16.75 2.28 -13.54
CA GLN A 120 17.53 2.57 -12.34
C GLN A 120 18.21 3.94 -12.44
N GLN A 121 18.84 4.26 -13.58
CA GLN A 121 19.41 5.59 -13.83
C GLN A 121 18.35 6.70 -13.73
N SER A 122 17.15 6.46 -14.26
CA SER A 122 16.05 7.42 -14.21
C SER A 122 15.47 7.60 -12.78
N PHE A 123 15.52 6.54 -11.96
CA PHE A 123 15.16 6.63 -10.53
C PHE A 123 16.26 7.34 -9.73
N GLU A 124 17.53 7.13 -10.06
CA GLU A 124 18.66 7.84 -9.45
C GLU A 124 18.56 9.36 -9.67
N LEU A 125 18.25 9.79 -10.90
CA LEU A 125 18.03 11.20 -11.20
C LEU A 125 16.86 11.77 -10.39
N LEU A 126 15.76 11.02 -10.28
CA LEU A 126 14.61 11.44 -9.50
C LEU A 126 14.94 11.56 -8.00
N LEU A 127 15.72 10.61 -7.46
CA LEU A 127 16.19 10.65 -6.09
C LEU A 127 16.99 11.92 -5.80
N ARG A 128 17.92 12.29 -6.70
CA ARG A 128 18.71 13.52 -6.56
C ARG A 128 17.83 14.76 -6.50
N VAL A 129 16.83 14.86 -7.37
CA VAL A 129 15.88 15.99 -7.34
C VAL A 129 15.06 16.01 -6.04
N PHE A 130 14.68 14.85 -5.48
CA PHE A 130 14.05 14.80 -4.16
C PHE A 130 14.97 15.34 -3.06
N ILE A 131 16.25 14.95 -3.07
CA ILE A 131 17.22 15.40 -2.07
C ILE A 131 17.45 16.92 -2.16
N GLU A 132 17.57 17.46 -3.37
CA GLU A 132 17.65 18.90 -3.62
C GLU A 132 16.42 19.61 -3.02
N GLU A 133 15.22 19.14 -3.33
CA GLU A 133 13.98 19.75 -2.86
C GLU A 133 13.79 19.65 -1.35
N PHE A 134 14.24 18.56 -0.71
CA PHE A 134 14.19 18.43 0.75
C PHE A 134 15.11 19.46 1.48
N ASN A 135 16.12 20.00 0.81
CA ASN A 135 17.01 21.03 1.35
C ASN A 135 16.51 22.46 1.10
N GLU A 136 15.49 22.63 0.25
CA GLU A 136 14.80 23.90 0.11
C GLU A 136 13.86 24.15 1.30
N HIS A 137 13.68 25.41 1.68
CA HIS A 137 12.86 25.76 2.84
C HIS A 137 11.96 26.96 2.53
N ASP A 138 11.20 26.87 1.46
CA ASP A 138 10.28 27.91 1.04
C ASP A 138 8.79 27.51 1.19
N SER A 139 7.90 28.39 0.81
CA SER A 139 6.46 28.17 0.95
C SER A 139 5.87 27.20 -0.10
N ILE A 140 6.62 26.88 -1.15
CA ILE A 140 6.18 26.01 -2.25
C ILE A 140 6.82 24.61 -2.22
N GLN A 141 7.76 24.36 -1.31
CA GLN A 141 8.44 23.08 -1.14
C GLN A 141 7.45 21.88 -1.10
N GLY A 142 6.36 22.02 -0.33
CA GLY A 142 5.35 20.96 -0.23
C GLY A 142 4.71 20.61 -1.56
N GLU A 143 4.42 21.59 -2.41
CA GLU A 143 3.86 21.36 -3.75
C GLU A 143 4.88 20.68 -4.68
N MET A 144 6.13 21.11 -4.65
CA MET A 144 7.19 20.48 -5.43
C MET A 144 7.41 19.03 -5.02
N LEU A 145 7.45 18.75 -3.72
CA LEU A 145 7.55 17.37 -3.20
C LEU A 145 6.36 16.50 -3.62
N ARG A 146 5.12 17.06 -3.65
CA ARG A 146 3.94 16.35 -4.18
C ARG A 146 4.07 16.03 -5.67
N MET A 147 4.57 16.98 -6.46
CA MET A 147 4.79 16.77 -7.90
C MET A 147 5.86 15.69 -8.15
N LEU A 148 6.93 15.67 -7.37
CA LEU A 148 7.97 14.63 -7.45
C LEU A 148 7.44 13.27 -7.03
N LEU A 149 6.65 13.21 -5.95
CA LEU A 149 5.99 11.97 -5.51
C LEU A 149 5.02 11.46 -6.58
N LYS A 150 4.23 12.32 -7.16
CA LYS A 150 3.34 11.98 -8.27
C LYS A 150 4.12 11.39 -9.46
N ARG A 151 5.25 11.99 -9.82
CA ARG A 151 6.15 11.47 -10.87
C ARG A 151 6.69 10.09 -10.51
N LEU A 152 7.14 9.87 -9.27
CA LEU A 152 7.60 8.57 -8.75
C LEU A 152 6.50 7.51 -8.93
N ILE A 153 5.31 7.79 -8.42
CA ILE A 153 4.15 6.89 -8.48
C ILE A 153 3.79 6.53 -9.93
N ILE A 154 3.76 7.52 -10.84
CA ILE A 154 3.49 7.27 -12.27
C ILE A 154 4.53 6.33 -12.87
N LYS A 155 5.82 6.53 -12.60
CA LYS A 155 6.90 5.67 -13.11
C LYS A 155 6.75 4.23 -12.60
N VAL A 156 6.54 4.08 -11.30
CA VAL A 156 6.32 2.78 -10.65
C VAL A 156 5.11 2.07 -11.24
N THR A 157 4.00 2.80 -11.40
CA THR A 157 2.75 2.23 -11.94
C THR A 157 2.90 1.75 -13.38
N ARG A 158 3.58 2.52 -14.24
CA ARG A 158 3.84 2.09 -15.63
C ARG A 158 4.59 0.77 -15.67
N ARG A 159 5.61 0.64 -14.84
CA ARG A 159 6.43 -0.56 -14.79
C ARG A 159 5.71 -1.75 -14.19
N ALA A 160 4.93 -1.51 -13.12
CA ALA A 160 4.08 -2.53 -12.54
C ALA A 160 3.08 -3.11 -13.54
N LYS A 161 2.46 -2.25 -14.36
CA LYS A 161 1.56 -2.68 -15.43
C LYS A 161 2.24 -3.61 -16.41
N GLU A 162 3.39 -3.21 -16.94
CA GLU A 162 4.13 -3.98 -17.94
C GLU A 162 4.55 -5.37 -17.42
N GLN A 163 4.86 -5.49 -16.12
CA GLN A 163 5.35 -6.75 -15.54
C GLN A 163 4.24 -7.66 -15.01
N HIS A 164 3.15 -7.11 -14.49
CA HIS A 164 2.15 -7.87 -13.77
C HIS A 164 0.83 -8.06 -14.52
N LEU A 165 0.58 -7.32 -15.60
CA LEU A 165 -0.56 -7.57 -16.46
C LEU A 165 -0.14 -8.50 -17.61
N ARG A 166 -0.77 -9.67 -17.69
CA ARG A 166 -0.44 -10.75 -18.65
C ARG A 166 -0.78 -10.42 -20.10
N GLU A 167 -1.70 -9.50 -20.33
CA GLU A 167 -2.15 -9.04 -21.64
C GLU A 167 -2.43 -7.54 -21.55
N GLU A 168 -2.29 -6.84 -22.67
CA GLU A 168 -2.82 -5.49 -22.80
C GLU A 168 -4.34 -5.55 -22.65
N LEU A 169 -4.81 -5.28 -21.43
CA LEU A 169 -6.23 -5.07 -21.23
C LEU A 169 -6.64 -3.80 -21.96
N PRO A 170 -7.79 -3.79 -22.65
CA PRO A 170 -8.35 -2.54 -23.15
C PRO A 170 -8.46 -1.51 -22.03
N ASP A 171 -8.20 -0.23 -22.32
CA ASP A 171 -8.23 0.84 -21.32
C ASP A 171 -9.49 0.83 -20.47
N GLN A 172 -10.65 0.55 -21.05
CA GLN A 172 -11.92 0.46 -20.34
C GLN A 172 -11.96 -0.70 -19.31
N GLU A 173 -11.37 -1.84 -19.63
CA GLU A 173 -11.29 -2.98 -18.70
C GLU A 173 -10.32 -2.68 -17.57
N TYR A 174 -9.24 -2.00 -17.89
CA TYR A 174 -8.25 -1.53 -16.92
C TYR A 174 -8.85 -0.50 -15.95
N ASP A 175 -9.57 0.48 -16.49
CA ASP A 175 -10.27 1.48 -15.67
C ASP A 175 -11.30 0.84 -14.73
N LEU A 176 -11.99 -0.20 -15.17
CA LEU A 176 -12.93 -0.93 -14.34
C LEU A 176 -12.26 -1.68 -13.17
N LEU A 177 -11.08 -2.29 -13.40
CA LEU A 177 -10.28 -2.90 -12.32
C LEU A 177 -9.87 -1.87 -11.27
N ARG A 178 -9.37 -0.73 -11.73
CA ARG A 178 -8.97 0.40 -10.90
C ARG A 178 -10.13 0.94 -10.09
N GLU A 179 -11.26 1.22 -10.75
CA GLU A 179 -12.45 1.77 -10.11
C GLU A 179 -13.01 0.83 -9.05
N PHE A 180 -12.99 -0.49 -9.31
CA PHE A 180 -13.36 -1.49 -8.30
C PHE A 180 -12.47 -1.38 -7.05
N ASN A 181 -11.15 -1.36 -7.20
CA ASN A 181 -10.22 -1.30 -6.07
C ASN A 181 -10.39 0.00 -5.27
N LEU A 182 -10.60 1.11 -5.97
CA LEU A 182 -10.90 2.40 -5.36
C LEU A 182 -12.19 2.36 -4.55
N LEU A 183 -13.25 1.80 -5.11
CA LEU A 183 -14.53 1.65 -4.42
C LEU A 183 -14.42 0.75 -3.19
N VAL A 184 -13.58 -0.30 -3.25
CA VAL A 184 -13.30 -1.15 -2.08
C VAL A 184 -12.64 -0.33 -0.98
N GLU A 185 -11.64 0.49 -1.30
CA GLU A 185 -10.98 1.33 -0.31
C GLU A 185 -11.94 2.36 0.34
N LEU A 186 -12.84 2.91 -0.44
CA LEU A 186 -13.82 3.87 0.05
C LEU A 186 -14.94 3.25 0.91
N ASN A 187 -15.36 2.02 0.57
CA ASN A 187 -16.62 1.46 1.07
C ASN A 187 -16.46 0.12 1.81
N TYR A 188 -15.24 -0.36 2.08
CA TYR A 188 -15.02 -1.69 2.71
C TYR A 188 -15.69 -1.87 4.07
N LYS A 189 -16.02 -0.79 4.77
CA LYS A 189 -16.74 -0.83 6.05
C LYS A 189 -18.22 -1.12 5.87
N GLU A 190 -18.80 -0.71 4.78
CA GLU A 190 -20.22 -0.80 4.50
C GLU A 190 -20.55 -2.01 3.62
N TYR A 191 -19.71 -2.29 2.62
CA TYR A 191 -19.96 -3.31 1.60
C TYR A 191 -18.96 -4.46 1.67
N HIS A 192 -19.48 -5.67 1.94
CA HIS A 192 -18.66 -6.87 2.06
C HIS A 192 -18.88 -7.88 0.93
N GLN A 193 -19.82 -7.61 0.01
CA GLN A 193 -20.20 -8.51 -1.08
C GLN A 193 -19.81 -7.95 -2.44
N VAL A 194 -19.41 -8.82 -3.36
CA VAL A 194 -19.08 -8.41 -4.74
C VAL A 194 -20.29 -7.77 -5.44
N GLN A 195 -21.52 -8.18 -5.08
CA GLN A 195 -22.75 -7.63 -5.63
C GLN A 195 -22.88 -6.12 -5.38
N ASP A 196 -22.49 -5.65 -4.20
CA ASP A 196 -22.61 -4.23 -3.84
C ASP A 196 -21.74 -3.37 -4.77
N TYR A 197 -20.48 -3.76 -4.95
CA TYR A 197 -19.54 -3.09 -5.86
C TYR A 197 -19.95 -3.22 -7.34
N ALA A 198 -20.48 -4.37 -7.72
CA ALA A 198 -20.99 -4.58 -9.06
C ALA A 198 -22.16 -3.61 -9.38
N THR A 199 -23.01 -3.35 -8.40
CA THR A 199 -24.09 -2.35 -8.52
C THR A 199 -23.53 -0.95 -8.70
N LEU A 200 -22.56 -0.54 -7.86
CA LEU A 200 -21.90 0.77 -7.97
C LEU A 200 -21.22 0.98 -9.34
N LEU A 201 -20.63 -0.09 -9.88
CA LEU A 201 -19.95 -0.06 -11.19
C LEU A 201 -20.88 -0.29 -12.39
N HIS A 202 -22.18 -0.45 -12.17
CA HIS A 202 -23.14 -0.80 -13.22
C HIS A 202 -22.71 -2.02 -14.03
N ARG A 203 -22.22 -3.07 -13.34
CA ARG A 203 -21.77 -4.35 -13.92
C ARG A 203 -22.38 -5.52 -13.18
N SER A 204 -22.25 -6.73 -13.75
CA SER A 204 -22.61 -7.96 -13.05
C SER A 204 -21.43 -8.48 -12.23
N PRO A 205 -21.65 -9.20 -11.09
CA PRO A 205 -20.58 -9.88 -10.36
C PRO A 205 -19.79 -10.85 -11.23
N LYS A 206 -20.45 -11.50 -12.19
CA LYS A 206 -19.82 -12.40 -13.16
C LYS A 206 -18.87 -11.65 -14.08
N THR A 207 -19.25 -10.47 -14.56
CA THR A 207 -18.40 -9.62 -15.39
C THR A 207 -17.14 -9.24 -14.65
N LEU A 208 -17.27 -8.78 -13.38
CA LEU A 208 -16.12 -8.44 -12.55
C LEU A 208 -15.22 -9.67 -12.32
N SER A 209 -15.79 -10.82 -11.94
CA SER A 209 -15.00 -12.04 -11.69
C SER A 209 -14.23 -12.50 -12.93
N ASN A 210 -14.83 -12.41 -14.11
CA ASN A 210 -14.19 -12.76 -15.38
C ASN A 210 -13.06 -11.79 -15.71
N LEU A 211 -13.27 -10.49 -15.52
CA LEU A 211 -12.27 -9.45 -15.74
C LEU A 211 -11.04 -9.66 -14.85
N PHE A 212 -11.25 -9.84 -13.54
CA PHE A 212 -10.15 -10.08 -12.59
C PHE A 212 -9.38 -11.38 -12.91
N LYS A 213 -10.08 -12.42 -13.33
CA LYS A 213 -9.45 -13.67 -13.79
C LYS A 213 -8.62 -13.44 -15.06
N LYS A 214 -9.15 -12.71 -16.06
CA LYS A 214 -8.43 -12.34 -17.30
C LYS A 214 -7.17 -11.54 -17.00
N ALA A 215 -7.27 -10.57 -16.08
CA ALA A 215 -6.14 -9.76 -15.63
C ALA A 215 -5.08 -10.54 -14.82
N GLY A 216 -5.34 -11.80 -14.45
CA GLY A 216 -4.46 -12.56 -13.57
C GLY A 216 -4.45 -12.07 -12.12
N ALA A 217 -5.42 -11.22 -11.76
CA ALA A 217 -5.52 -10.63 -10.43
C ALA A 217 -6.28 -11.53 -9.44
N LYS A 218 -6.22 -11.21 -8.14
CA LYS A 218 -7.04 -11.86 -7.12
C LYS A 218 -8.54 -11.67 -7.44
N SER A 219 -9.37 -12.60 -7.01
CA SER A 219 -10.83 -12.44 -7.22
C SER A 219 -11.36 -11.20 -6.47
N PRO A 220 -12.42 -10.56 -6.99
CA PRO A 220 -13.05 -9.41 -6.34
C PRO A 220 -13.40 -9.64 -4.86
N LEU A 221 -13.97 -10.80 -4.54
CA LEU A 221 -14.30 -11.16 -3.16
C LEU A 221 -13.03 -11.22 -2.25
N LYS A 222 -11.94 -11.77 -2.79
CA LYS A 222 -10.69 -11.89 -2.04
C LYS A 222 -10.10 -10.51 -1.71
N ILE A 223 -10.16 -9.56 -2.63
CA ILE A 223 -9.71 -8.18 -2.44
C ILE A 223 -10.52 -7.50 -1.33
N ILE A 224 -11.84 -7.59 -1.39
CA ILE A 224 -12.73 -7.05 -0.34
C ILE A 224 -12.37 -7.65 1.02
N GLN A 225 -12.27 -8.98 1.09
CA GLN A 225 -11.97 -9.69 2.33
C GLN A 225 -10.59 -9.32 2.90
N GLU A 226 -9.58 -9.22 2.07
CA GLU A 226 -8.24 -8.82 2.49
C GLU A 226 -8.23 -7.37 3.02
N ARG A 227 -8.96 -6.45 2.39
CA ARG A 227 -9.06 -5.07 2.87
C ARG A 227 -9.75 -4.97 4.23
N VAL A 228 -10.84 -5.69 4.43
CA VAL A 228 -11.56 -5.75 5.72
C VAL A 228 -10.68 -6.40 6.80
N ALA A 229 -10.00 -7.50 6.48
CA ALA A 229 -9.09 -8.17 7.41
C ALA A 229 -7.91 -7.26 7.81
N LEU A 230 -7.37 -6.49 6.86
CA LEU A 230 -6.31 -5.52 7.10
C LEU A 230 -6.75 -4.45 8.10
N GLU A 231 -7.98 -3.91 7.96
CA GLU A 231 -8.52 -2.97 8.94
C GLU A 231 -8.69 -3.60 10.33
N GLY A 232 -9.18 -4.85 10.37
CA GLY A 232 -9.28 -5.59 11.63
C GLY A 232 -7.93 -5.77 12.32
N LYS A 233 -6.87 -6.17 11.58
CA LYS A 233 -5.51 -6.26 12.11
C LYS A 233 -5.06 -4.92 12.69
N ARG A 234 -5.31 -3.84 11.95
CA ARG A 234 -4.97 -2.49 12.35
C ARG A 234 -5.59 -2.10 13.70
N LEU A 235 -6.90 -2.24 13.79
CA LEU A 235 -7.63 -1.85 14.98
C LEU A 235 -7.21 -2.68 16.20
N LEU A 236 -6.91 -3.97 15.99
CA LEU A 236 -6.44 -4.86 17.06
C LEU A 236 -5.04 -4.51 17.57
N LEU A 237 -4.12 -4.10 16.71
CA LEU A 237 -2.73 -3.86 17.10
C LEU A 237 -2.48 -2.44 17.61
N TYR A 238 -3.27 -1.45 17.14
CA TYR A 238 -2.94 -0.05 17.36
C TYR A 238 -4.02 0.74 18.10
N THR A 239 -5.02 0.06 18.64
CA THR A 239 -6.05 0.70 19.48
C THR A 239 -6.37 -0.20 20.67
N ASP A 240 -6.81 0.43 21.77
CA ASP A 240 -7.28 -0.26 22.97
C ASP A 240 -8.74 -0.70 22.88
N LYS A 241 -9.37 -0.58 21.69
CA LYS A 241 -10.77 -0.95 21.46
C LYS A 241 -11.01 -2.41 21.75
N ASP A 242 -12.13 -2.71 22.36
CA ASP A 242 -12.54 -4.10 22.56
C ASP A 242 -12.90 -4.79 21.24
N ILE A 243 -13.10 -6.11 21.27
CA ILE A 243 -13.37 -6.89 20.04
C ILE A 243 -14.72 -6.50 19.41
N ALA A 244 -15.68 -6.04 20.19
CA ALA A 244 -16.98 -5.61 19.66
C ALA A 244 -16.86 -4.26 18.96
N GLU A 245 -16.12 -3.33 19.52
CA GLU A 245 -15.79 -2.03 18.87
C GLU A 245 -15.01 -2.21 17.60
N VAL A 246 -13.99 -3.10 17.61
CA VAL A 246 -13.21 -3.45 16.40
C VAL A 246 -14.11 -4.05 15.32
N ALA A 247 -15.00 -4.96 15.70
CA ALA A 247 -15.96 -5.56 14.77
C ALA A 247 -16.84 -4.49 14.12
N TYR A 248 -17.42 -3.60 14.93
CA TYR A 248 -18.27 -2.51 14.44
C TYR A 248 -17.51 -1.59 13.46
N GLU A 249 -16.29 -1.18 13.80
CA GLU A 249 -15.49 -0.33 12.93
C GLU A 249 -15.00 -1.01 11.65
N ALA A 250 -14.89 -2.35 11.68
CA ALA A 250 -14.60 -3.14 10.47
C ALA A 250 -15.87 -3.45 9.64
N GLY A 251 -17.04 -2.92 10.04
CA GLY A 251 -18.30 -3.06 9.32
C GLY A 251 -19.11 -4.31 9.67
N PHE A 252 -18.87 -4.93 10.82
CA PHE A 252 -19.67 -6.08 11.31
C PHE A 252 -20.64 -5.65 12.41
N HIS A 253 -21.88 -6.08 12.29
CA HIS A 253 -22.90 -5.84 13.33
C HIS A 253 -22.69 -6.71 14.58
N GLU A 254 -22.01 -7.86 14.45
CA GLU A 254 -21.77 -8.79 15.54
C GLU A 254 -20.29 -9.18 15.66
N ALA A 255 -19.74 -9.12 16.86
CA ALA A 255 -18.36 -9.52 17.16
C ALA A 255 -18.07 -11.00 16.81
N SER A 256 -19.10 -11.86 16.91
CA SER A 256 -19.01 -13.29 16.58
C SER A 256 -18.76 -13.51 15.08
N HIS A 257 -19.41 -12.72 14.19
CA HIS A 257 -19.23 -12.76 12.76
C HIS A 257 -17.84 -12.23 12.36
N PHE A 258 -17.40 -11.12 12.93
CA PHE A 258 -16.05 -10.61 12.75
C PHE A 258 -15.01 -11.64 13.20
N SER A 259 -15.15 -12.24 14.37
CA SER A 259 -14.18 -13.19 14.91
C SER A 259 -14.01 -14.41 14.03
N ARG A 260 -15.10 -14.95 13.49
CA ARG A 260 -15.05 -16.06 12.51
C ARG A 260 -14.40 -15.66 11.20
N PHE A 261 -14.78 -14.49 10.66
CA PHE A 261 -14.18 -13.93 9.46
C PHE A 261 -12.69 -13.70 9.65
N PHE A 262 -12.30 -13.01 10.72
CA PHE A 262 -10.91 -12.67 11.00
C PHE A 262 -10.03 -13.92 11.15
N LYS A 263 -10.51 -14.92 11.93
CA LYS A 263 -9.82 -16.22 12.06
C LYS A 263 -9.66 -16.94 10.71
N LYS A 264 -10.69 -16.90 9.86
CA LYS A 264 -10.60 -17.48 8.50
C LYS A 264 -9.55 -16.79 7.65
N MET A 265 -9.41 -15.45 7.77
CA MET A 265 -8.50 -14.66 6.96
C MET A 265 -7.04 -14.67 7.45
N THR A 266 -6.84 -14.75 8.78
CA THR A 266 -5.52 -14.60 9.42
C THR A 266 -4.99 -15.88 10.04
N GLY A 267 -5.81 -16.92 10.17
CA GLY A 267 -5.48 -18.15 10.91
C GLY A 267 -5.67 -18.03 12.43
N MET A 268 -5.78 -16.83 12.99
CA MET A 268 -5.83 -16.57 14.43
C MET A 268 -7.13 -15.87 14.84
N ALA A 269 -7.61 -16.17 16.06
CA ALA A 269 -8.70 -15.42 16.64
C ALA A 269 -8.26 -13.98 16.99
N PRO A 270 -9.16 -12.95 16.94
CA PRO A 270 -8.79 -11.56 17.18
C PRO A 270 -8.05 -11.31 18.49
N GLY A 271 -8.50 -11.91 19.61
CA GLY A 271 -7.83 -11.78 20.89
C GLY A 271 -6.43 -12.38 20.94
N ALA A 272 -6.24 -13.56 20.32
CA ALA A 272 -4.93 -14.21 20.21
C ALA A 272 -3.98 -13.38 19.31
N PHE A 273 -4.51 -12.80 18.23
CA PHE A 273 -3.75 -11.95 17.33
C PHE A 273 -3.25 -10.67 18.05
N ARG A 274 -4.12 -10.02 18.86
CA ARG A 274 -3.73 -8.87 19.68
C ARG A 274 -2.66 -9.24 20.70
N ALA A 275 -2.84 -10.36 21.41
CA ALA A 275 -1.85 -10.81 22.40
C ALA A 275 -0.48 -11.09 21.78
N ALA A 276 -0.44 -11.71 20.62
CA ALA A 276 0.80 -11.96 19.87
C ALA A 276 1.50 -10.67 19.41
N GLY A 277 0.72 -9.65 18.98
CA GLY A 277 1.27 -8.35 18.60
C GLY A 277 1.85 -7.57 19.77
N ASN A 278 1.26 -7.67 20.95
CA ASN A 278 1.76 -7.01 22.17
C ASN A 278 3.02 -7.66 22.79
N ILE A 279 3.36 -8.88 22.39
CA ILE A 279 4.59 -9.56 22.85
C ILE A 279 5.82 -9.07 22.08
N ASN A 280 5.60 -8.51 20.88
CA ASN A 280 6.67 -8.03 19.99
C ASN A 280 6.80 -6.48 20.00
N ALA A 281 6.08 -5.80 20.85
CA ALA A 281 6.17 -4.35 21.12
C ALA A 281 6.86 -4.10 22.46
#